data_af8a49d4ecaa5d5f4fba1dd13c209cbe
#
_entry.id   af8a49d4ecaa5d5f4fba1dd13c209cbe
#
_cell.length_a   1.000
_cell.length_b   1.000
_cell.length_c   1.000
_cell.angle_alpha   90.00
_cell.angle_beta   90.00
_cell.angle_gamma   90.00
#
_symmetry.space_group_name_H-M   'P 1'
#
loop_
_entity.id
_entity.type
_entity.pdbx_description
1 polymer ?
#
loop_
_entity_poly.entity_id
_entity_poly.type
_entity_poly.pdbx_seq_one_letter_code
_entity_poly.pdbx_strand_id
1 'polypeptide(L)'
;MTALVTGAGGGIGLATVIRLAADGVDVIATDVKPQSPELPAGVRYVPFDLLDGQPESLLEHLDGAPLDYLVNAAGLALFDRDGSVLDTDEAVWTATLGVNLHALRHLTVAAVPLLRDGRGRSIVNVASTAGLRGMDSPLDAYQVSKAAVVSLSQSLALQLGPENIRCNTVCPGAILTPMIEPLYIESPDRRADMEQRTPLRRLGLPMDIANAIAFLLSDQASFITATDLVIDGGWTAQIR
;
A
#
# COMPACT_ATOMS: atom_id res chain seq x y z
N MET A 1 20.53 1.81 3.59
CA MET A 1 19.30 0.98 3.64
C MET A 1 18.72 0.95 2.24
N THR A 2 18.20 -0.19 1.80
CA THR A 2 17.59 -0.38 0.47
C THR A 2 16.11 -0.71 0.63
N ALA A 3 15.25 -0.06 -0.13
CA ALA A 3 13.81 -0.27 -0.13
C ALA A 3 13.29 -0.66 -1.52
N LEU A 4 12.31 -1.55 -1.57
CA LEU A 4 11.48 -1.80 -2.75
C LEU A 4 10.08 -1.27 -2.48
N VAL A 5 9.58 -0.40 -3.36
CA VAL A 5 8.24 0.20 -3.25
C VAL A 5 7.45 -0.08 -4.52
N THR A 6 6.31 -0.76 -4.38
CA THR A 6 5.37 -1.00 -5.49
C THR A 6 4.29 0.09 -5.54
N GLY A 7 3.61 0.25 -6.68
CA GLY A 7 2.61 1.30 -6.84
C GLY A 7 3.19 2.70 -6.92
N ALA A 8 4.45 2.81 -7.34
CA ALA A 8 5.23 4.05 -7.31
C ALA A 8 4.94 5.03 -8.46
N GLY A 9 4.06 4.66 -9.38
CA GLY A 9 3.64 5.53 -10.49
C GLY A 9 2.73 6.69 -10.07
N GLY A 10 2.33 6.78 -8.79
CA GLY A 10 1.52 7.87 -8.26
C GLY A 10 1.01 7.62 -6.84
N GLY A 11 0.25 8.57 -6.32
CA GLY A 11 -0.43 8.46 -5.03
C GLY A 11 0.49 8.10 -3.85
N ILE A 12 0.05 7.14 -3.03
CA ILE A 12 0.75 6.74 -1.80
C ILE A 12 2.13 6.16 -2.10
N GLY A 13 2.26 5.32 -3.15
CA GLY A 13 3.53 4.71 -3.51
C GLY A 13 4.59 5.76 -3.89
N LEU A 14 4.24 6.72 -4.77
CA LEU A 14 5.14 7.81 -5.14
C LEU A 14 5.54 8.67 -3.92
N ALA A 15 4.57 9.06 -3.10
CA ALA A 15 4.85 9.83 -1.88
C ALA A 15 5.77 9.07 -0.92
N THR A 16 5.62 7.74 -0.83
CA THR A 16 6.50 6.88 -0.03
C THR A 16 7.92 6.88 -0.59
N VAL A 17 8.09 6.77 -1.91
CA VAL A 17 9.41 6.86 -2.56
C VAL A 17 10.07 8.20 -2.27
N ILE A 18 9.33 9.32 -2.45
CA ILE A 18 9.82 10.67 -2.16
C ILE A 18 10.28 10.79 -0.70
N ARG A 19 9.47 10.29 0.22
CA ARG A 19 9.79 10.35 1.65
C ARG A 19 11.02 9.52 2.01
N LEU A 20 11.11 8.27 1.56
CA LEU A 20 12.24 7.39 1.85
C LEU A 20 13.54 7.88 1.21
N ALA A 21 13.48 8.39 -0.02
CA ALA A 21 14.64 9.00 -0.67
C ALA A 21 15.15 10.24 0.10
N ALA A 22 14.25 11.07 0.62
CA ALA A 22 14.61 12.21 1.47
C ALA A 22 15.26 11.78 2.80
N ASP A 23 14.90 10.60 3.32
CA ASP A 23 15.52 10.00 4.51
C ASP A 23 16.85 9.27 4.19
N GLY A 24 17.33 9.35 2.94
CA GLY A 24 18.62 8.75 2.51
C GLY A 24 18.55 7.23 2.26
N VAL A 25 17.35 6.67 2.06
CA VAL A 25 17.16 5.28 1.68
C VAL A 25 17.36 5.13 0.16
N ASP A 26 18.10 4.11 -0.28
CA ASP A 26 18.22 3.73 -1.69
C ASP A 26 16.93 3.03 -2.11
N VAL A 27 16.18 3.62 -3.05
CA VAL A 27 14.84 3.12 -3.38
C VAL A 27 14.78 2.56 -4.80
N ILE A 28 14.29 1.34 -4.90
CA ILE A 28 13.80 0.76 -6.15
C ILE A 28 12.28 0.96 -6.16
N ALA A 29 11.81 1.72 -7.13
CA ALA A 29 10.41 2.06 -7.32
C ALA A 29 9.86 1.30 -8.53
N THR A 30 8.65 0.73 -8.42
CA THR A 30 8.03 -0.02 -9.52
C THR A 30 6.54 0.23 -9.66
N ASP A 31 6.07 0.24 -10.89
CA ASP A 31 4.65 0.33 -11.27
C ASP A 31 4.48 -0.16 -12.71
N VAL A 32 3.24 -0.48 -13.11
CA VAL A 32 2.89 -0.71 -14.53
C VAL A 32 2.84 0.59 -15.33
N LYS A 33 2.63 1.73 -14.65
CA LYS A 33 2.59 3.05 -15.26
C LYS A 33 3.99 3.54 -15.62
N PRO A 34 4.11 4.52 -16.53
CA PRO A 34 5.37 5.21 -16.76
C PRO A 34 5.89 5.90 -15.48
N GLN A 35 7.21 6.11 -15.44
CA GLN A 35 7.87 6.88 -14.38
C GLN A 35 7.24 8.26 -14.21
N SER A 36 6.89 8.62 -12.97
CA SER A 36 6.42 9.96 -12.64
C SER A 36 7.54 11.00 -12.80
N PRO A 37 7.25 12.19 -13.35
CA PRO A 37 8.21 13.29 -13.38
C PRO A 37 8.57 13.81 -11.98
N GLU A 38 7.78 13.52 -10.96
CA GLU A 38 8.03 13.89 -9.57
C GLU A 38 8.98 12.93 -8.84
N LEU A 39 9.40 11.85 -9.50
CA LEU A 39 10.30 10.88 -8.89
C LEU A 39 11.67 11.54 -8.61
N PRO A 40 12.21 11.44 -7.38
CA PRO A 40 13.49 12.05 -7.04
C PRO A 40 14.65 11.53 -7.90
N ALA A 41 15.59 12.40 -8.22
CA ALA A 41 16.81 12.00 -8.89
C ALA A 41 17.56 10.95 -8.05
N GLY A 42 18.07 9.91 -8.73
CA GLY A 42 18.79 8.81 -8.09
C GLY A 42 17.91 7.63 -7.67
N VAL A 43 16.59 7.77 -7.68
CA VAL A 43 15.67 6.63 -7.49
C VAL A 43 15.69 5.76 -8.75
N ARG A 44 15.91 4.47 -8.59
CA ARG A 44 15.81 3.49 -9.69
C ARG A 44 14.34 3.15 -9.93
N TYR A 45 13.83 3.49 -11.11
CA TYR A 45 12.48 3.13 -11.53
C TYR A 45 12.51 1.94 -12.47
N VAL A 46 11.71 0.90 -12.15
CA VAL A 46 11.58 -0.32 -12.94
C VAL A 46 10.10 -0.47 -13.35
N PRO A 47 9.74 -0.23 -14.62
CA PRO A 47 8.40 -0.58 -15.11
C PRO A 47 8.18 -2.09 -14.99
N PHE A 48 7.13 -2.49 -14.26
CA PHE A 48 6.90 -3.91 -14.00
C PHE A 48 5.42 -4.19 -13.73
N ASP A 49 4.88 -5.20 -14.38
CA ASP A 49 3.55 -5.72 -14.08
C ASP A 49 3.65 -6.86 -13.06
N LEU A 50 3.10 -6.62 -11.88
CA LEU A 50 3.10 -7.59 -10.79
C LEU A 50 2.21 -8.81 -11.05
N LEU A 51 1.29 -8.75 -12.03
CA LEU A 51 0.44 -9.87 -12.39
C LEU A 51 1.12 -10.83 -13.36
N ASP A 52 1.81 -10.29 -14.36
CA ASP A 52 2.39 -11.05 -15.47
C ASP A 52 3.89 -11.30 -15.27
N GLY A 53 4.57 -10.45 -14.47
CA GLY A 53 5.99 -10.55 -14.22
C GLY A 53 6.35 -11.59 -13.16
N GLN A 54 7.54 -12.15 -13.28
CA GLN A 54 8.12 -13.00 -12.24
C GLN A 54 8.76 -12.10 -11.17
N PRO A 55 8.33 -12.15 -9.90
CA PRO A 55 8.87 -11.29 -8.84
C PRO A 55 10.40 -11.32 -8.73
N GLU A 56 11.01 -12.46 -9.01
CA GLU A 56 12.46 -12.65 -8.99
C GLU A 56 13.18 -11.72 -9.96
N SER A 57 12.62 -11.50 -11.16
CA SER A 57 13.23 -10.58 -12.15
C SER A 57 13.20 -9.12 -11.69
N LEU A 58 12.18 -8.71 -10.92
CA LEU A 58 12.16 -7.40 -10.27
C LEU A 58 13.25 -7.30 -9.19
N LEU A 59 13.45 -8.36 -8.42
CA LEU A 59 14.45 -8.41 -7.34
C LEU A 59 15.89 -8.47 -7.86
N GLU A 60 16.13 -8.89 -9.10
CA GLU A 60 17.46 -8.81 -9.75
C GLU A 60 18.00 -7.38 -9.81
N HIS A 61 17.11 -6.38 -9.84
CA HIS A 61 17.51 -4.96 -9.81
C HIS A 61 18.12 -4.52 -8.46
N LEU A 62 18.13 -5.37 -7.44
CA LEU A 62 18.91 -5.15 -6.22
C LEU A 62 20.42 -5.38 -6.44
N ASP A 63 20.84 -5.93 -7.60
CA ASP A 63 22.24 -6.18 -7.96
C ASP A 63 23.00 -6.99 -6.86
N GLY A 64 22.30 -7.91 -6.21
CA GLY A 64 22.81 -8.73 -5.10
C GLY A 64 22.87 -8.01 -3.74
N ALA A 65 22.40 -6.77 -3.63
CA ALA A 65 22.28 -6.10 -2.34
C ALA A 65 21.12 -6.69 -1.51
N PRO A 66 21.23 -6.71 -0.18
CA PRO A 66 20.12 -7.11 0.70
C PRO A 66 18.99 -6.09 0.61
N LEU A 67 17.76 -6.55 0.88
CA LEU A 67 16.60 -5.70 1.00
C LEU A 67 16.36 -5.36 2.49
N ASP A 68 16.30 -4.09 2.83
CA ASP A 68 15.97 -3.64 4.18
C ASP A 68 14.46 -3.46 4.38
N TYR A 69 13.78 -2.92 3.38
CA TYR A 69 12.38 -2.53 3.45
C TYR A 69 11.59 -2.98 2.22
N LEU A 70 10.43 -3.59 2.44
CA LEU A 70 9.45 -3.86 1.40
C LEU A 70 8.16 -3.06 1.65
N VAL A 71 7.75 -2.25 0.68
CA VAL A 71 6.48 -1.52 0.73
C VAL A 71 5.57 -1.97 -0.42
N ASN A 72 4.52 -2.69 -0.09
CA ASN A 72 3.50 -3.10 -1.03
C ASN A 72 2.38 -2.03 -1.07
N ALA A 73 2.52 -1.05 -1.97
CA ALA A 73 1.54 0.02 -2.14
C ALA A 73 0.78 -0.05 -3.48
N ALA A 74 1.11 -1.00 -4.35
CA ALA A 74 0.30 -1.28 -5.53
C ALA A 74 -1.12 -1.70 -5.13
N GLY A 75 -2.10 -1.19 -5.84
CA GLY A 75 -3.50 -1.50 -5.56
C GLY A 75 -4.42 -1.07 -6.70
N LEU A 76 -5.52 -1.80 -6.83
CA LEU A 76 -6.57 -1.59 -7.81
C LEU A 76 -7.92 -1.42 -7.10
N ALA A 77 -8.68 -0.39 -7.50
CA ALA A 77 -10.08 -0.21 -7.16
C ALA A 77 -10.83 0.20 -8.43
N LEU A 78 -11.82 -0.56 -8.82
CA LEU A 78 -12.62 -0.36 -10.04
C LEU A 78 -13.99 0.23 -9.64
N PHE A 79 -14.00 1.48 -9.19
CA PHE A 79 -15.16 2.14 -8.59
C PHE A 79 -16.43 2.18 -9.47
N ASP A 80 -16.27 2.11 -10.77
CA ASP A 80 -17.35 2.09 -11.77
C ASP A 80 -17.86 0.69 -12.10
N ARG A 81 -17.16 -0.36 -11.63
CA ARG A 81 -17.44 -1.76 -12.00
C ARG A 81 -17.55 -2.69 -10.80
N ASP A 82 -16.85 -2.39 -9.69
CA ASP A 82 -16.97 -3.11 -8.42
C ASP A 82 -18.22 -2.62 -7.68
N GLY A 83 -18.94 -3.52 -7.08
CA GLY A 83 -20.19 -3.24 -6.39
C GLY A 83 -20.53 -4.31 -5.37
N SER A 84 -21.82 -4.67 -5.30
CA SER A 84 -22.27 -5.78 -4.46
C SER A 84 -21.75 -7.12 -4.97
N VAL A 85 -21.33 -7.99 -4.08
CA VAL A 85 -20.93 -9.37 -4.40
C VAL A 85 -22.03 -10.15 -5.13
N LEU A 86 -23.27 -9.71 -5.01
CA LEU A 86 -24.41 -10.34 -5.71
C LEU A 86 -24.45 -10.04 -7.20
N ASP A 87 -23.80 -8.95 -7.64
CA ASP A 87 -23.87 -8.44 -9.02
C ASP A 87 -22.49 -8.15 -9.64
N THR A 88 -21.40 -8.19 -8.83
CA THR A 88 -20.05 -7.92 -9.33
C THR A 88 -19.59 -8.99 -10.33
N ASP A 89 -19.09 -8.53 -11.48
CA ASP A 89 -18.53 -9.39 -12.53
C ASP A 89 -17.28 -10.16 -12.00
N GLU A 90 -17.20 -11.44 -12.33
CA GLU A 90 -16.06 -12.31 -11.97
C GLU A 90 -14.72 -11.75 -12.47
N ALA A 91 -14.69 -11.07 -13.62
CA ALA A 91 -13.48 -10.43 -14.13
C ALA A 91 -13.01 -9.28 -13.22
N VAL A 92 -13.93 -8.50 -12.65
CA VAL A 92 -13.62 -7.44 -11.68
C VAL A 92 -13.08 -8.04 -10.39
N TRP A 93 -13.74 -9.08 -9.89
CA TRP A 93 -13.33 -9.82 -8.71
C TRP A 93 -11.91 -10.36 -8.85
N THR A 94 -11.66 -11.12 -9.92
CA THR A 94 -10.37 -11.74 -10.21
C THR A 94 -9.26 -10.70 -10.38
N ALA A 95 -9.50 -9.62 -11.12
CA ALA A 95 -8.50 -8.56 -11.32
C ALA A 95 -8.15 -7.86 -10.01
N THR A 96 -9.16 -7.55 -9.19
CA THR A 96 -8.95 -6.84 -7.92
C THR A 96 -8.16 -7.69 -6.91
N LEU A 97 -8.53 -8.97 -6.73
CA LEU A 97 -7.77 -9.87 -5.88
C LEU A 97 -6.38 -10.18 -6.47
N GLY A 98 -6.29 -10.29 -7.78
CA GLY A 98 -5.03 -10.50 -8.49
C GLY A 98 -3.99 -9.46 -8.08
N VAL A 99 -4.32 -8.17 -8.25
CA VAL A 99 -3.41 -7.07 -7.93
C VAL A 99 -3.23 -6.92 -6.43
N ASN A 100 -4.33 -6.82 -5.67
CA ASN A 100 -4.27 -6.38 -4.28
C ASN A 100 -3.75 -7.46 -3.33
N LEU A 101 -3.94 -8.74 -3.67
CA LEU A 101 -3.60 -9.86 -2.78
C LEU A 101 -2.56 -10.81 -3.39
N HIS A 102 -2.83 -11.37 -4.58
CA HIS A 102 -1.97 -12.41 -5.12
C HIS A 102 -0.58 -11.87 -5.50
N ALA A 103 -0.52 -10.73 -6.19
CA ALA A 103 0.73 -10.08 -6.56
C ALA A 103 1.55 -9.66 -5.33
N LEU A 104 0.90 -9.05 -4.34
CA LEU A 104 1.51 -8.71 -3.05
C LEU A 104 2.12 -9.95 -2.37
N ARG A 105 1.35 -11.03 -2.30
CA ARG A 105 1.81 -12.30 -1.70
C ARG A 105 3.02 -12.86 -2.46
N HIS A 106 2.97 -12.91 -3.78
CA HIS A 106 4.05 -13.48 -4.59
C HIS A 106 5.34 -12.68 -4.41
N LEU A 107 5.27 -11.35 -4.51
CA LEU A 107 6.43 -10.49 -4.29
C LEU A 107 6.99 -10.61 -2.87
N THR A 108 6.11 -10.65 -1.86
CA THR A 108 6.56 -10.81 -0.46
C THR A 108 7.30 -12.12 -0.26
N VAL A 109 6.78 -13.24 -0.78
CA VAL A 109 7.45 -14.55 -0.68
C VAL A 109 8.83 -14.52 -1.32
N ALA A 110 8.96 -13.95 -2.52
CA ALA A 110 10.24 -13.83 -3.22
C ALA A 110 11.22 -12.88 -2.50
N ALA A 111 10.73 -11.84 -1.82
CA ALA A 111 11.56 -10.84 -1.14
C ALA A 111 12.05 -11.29 0.25
N VAL A 112 11.37 -12.22 0.93
CA VAL A 112 11.74 -12.67 2.29
C VAL A 112 13.18 -13.13 2.41
N PRO A 113 13.77 -13.94 1.49
CA PRO A 113 15.17 -14.30 1.57
C PRO A 113 16.13 -13.08 1.63
N LEU A 114 15.85 -12.05 0.85
CA LEU A 114 16.65 -10.83 0.80
C LEU A 114 16.47 -9.94 2.02
N LEU A 115 15.25 -9.94 2.62
CA LEU A 115 14.97 -9.26 3.89
C LEU A 115 15.72 -9.90 5.06
N ARG A 116 15.97 -11.22 5.04
CA ARG A 116 16.77 -11.92 6.06
C ARG A 116 18.18 -11.38 6.14
N ASP A 117 18.75 -10.99 5.01
CA ASP A 117 20.10 -10.44 4.90
C ASP A 117 20.13 -8.92 5.15
N GLY A 118 18.97 -8.27 5.12
CA GLY A 118 18.81 -6.84 5.39
C GLY A 118 19.03 -6.46 6.85
N ARG A 119 19.25 -5.18 7.10
CA ARG A 119 19.38 -4.60 8.45
C ARG A 119 18.07 -4.04 8.98
N GLY A 120 17.25 -3.45 8.10
CA GLY A 120 15.96 -2.84 8.46
C GLY A 120 14.84 -3.84 8.71
N ARG A 121 14.79 -4.92 7.95
CA ARG A 121 13.92 -6.08 8.11
C ARG A 121 12.46 -5.72 8.38
N SER A 122 11.88 -4.88 7.52
CA SER A 122 10.51 -4.42 7.74
C SER A 122 9.67 -4.44 6.45
N ILE A 123 8.46 -4.97 6.58
CA ILE A 123 7.44 -5.00 5.54
C ILE A 123 6.30 -4.09 5.95
N VAL A 124 5.84 -3.22 5.05
CA VAL A 124 4.61 -2.45 5.23
C VAL A 124 3.70 -2.67 4.03
N ASN A 125 2.50 -3.16 4.31
CA ASN A 125 1.46 -3.40 3.30
C ASN A 125 0.40 -2.30 3.38
N VAL A 126 0.02 -1.74 2.23
CA VAL A 126 -1.04 -0.73 2.16
C VAL A 126 -2.39 -1.44 2.00
N ALA A 127 -3.12 -1.54 3.11
CA ALA A 127 -4.49 -2.02 3.16
C ALA A 127 -5.49 -0.88 2.91
N SER A 128 -6.54 -0.76 3.70
CA SER A 128 -7.55 0.31 3.67
C SER A 128 -8.43 0.20 4.91
N THR A 129 -9.05 1.29 5.32
CA THR A 129 -10.17 1.25 6.30
C THR A 129 -11.32 0.37 5.82
N ALA A 130 -11.50 0.22 4.50
CA ALA A 130 -12.46 -0.71 3.90
C ALA A 130 -12.18 -2.18 4.24
N GLY A 131 -10.94 -2.56 4.53
CA GLY A 131 -10.60 -3.90 5.00
C GLY A 131 -10.92 -4.16 6.47
N LEU A 132 -11.24 -3.11 7.23
CA LEU A 132 -11.53 -3.18 8.68
C LEU A 132 -13.01 -2.94 9.00
N ARG A 133 -13.74 -2.28 8.12
CA ARG A 133 -15.13 -1.83 8.34
C ARG A 133 -15.94 -2.00 7.07
N GLY A 134 -17.25 -2.23 7.23
CA GLY A 134 -18.19 -2.17 6.12
C GLY A 134 -18.26 -0.77 5.49
N MET A 135 -18.60 -0.72 4.23
CA MET A 135 -18.77 0.51 3.46
C MET A 135 -20.25 0.78 3.19
N ASP A 136 -20.66 2.06 3.22
CA ASP A 136 -22.04 2.46 2.89
C ASP A 136 -22.39 2.18 1.42
N SER A 137 -21.39 2.26 0.53
CA SER A 137 -21.50 1.88 -0.88
C SER A 137 -20.65 0.63 -1.09
N PRO A 138 -21.25 -0.48 -1.59
CA PRO A 138 -20.50 -1.72 -1.76
C PRO A 138 -19.38 -1.57 -2.81
N LEU A 139 -18.21 -2.07 -2.45
CA LEU A 139 -17.04 -2.29 -3.29
C LEU A 139 -16.44 -3.63 -2.82
N ASP A 140 -17.19 -4.70 -3.01
CA ASP A 140 -16.97 -5.92 -2.25
C ASP A 140 -15.67 -6.64 -2.64
N ALA A 141 -15.29 -6.64 -3.93
CA ALA A 141 -14.00 -7.19 -4.34
C ALA A 141 -12.83 -6.42 -3.72
N TYR A 142 -12.89 -5.09 -3.72
CA TYR A 142 -11.87 -4.25 -3.09
C TYR A 142 -11.83 -4.47 -1.58
N GLN A 143 -12.99 -4.40 -0.91
CA GLN A 143 -13.11 -4.58 0.54
C GLN A 143 -12.53 -5.91 0.99
N VAL A 144 -12.93 -7.01 0.34
CA VAL A 144 -12.44 -8.36 0.64
C VAL A 144 -10.94 -8.46 0.40
N SER A 145 -10.42 -7.90 -0.71
CA SER A 145 -8.99 -7.90 -0.99
C SER A 145 -8.19 -7.21 0.11
N LYS A 146 -8.67 -6.06 0.60
CA LYS A 146 -7.99 -5.28 1.66
C LYS A 146 -8.10 -5.92 3.04
N ALA A 147 -9.21 -6.60 3.35
CA ALA A 147 -9.33 -7.43 4.54
C ALA A 147 -8.36 -8.63 4.51
N ALA A 148 -8.20 -9.25 3.35
CA ALA A 148 -7.25 -10.34 3.17
C ALA A 148 -5.79 -9.87 3.34
N VAL A 149 -5.43 -8.65 2.89
CA VAL A 149 -4.10 -8.05 3.13
C VAL A 149 -3.84 -7.87 4.62
N VAL A 150 -4.81 -7.39 5.40
CA VAL A 150 -4.72 -7.27 6.87
C VAL A 150 -4.42 -8.64 7.48
N SER A 151 -5.24 -9.64 7.20
CA SER A 151 -5.09 -10.99 7.75
C SER A 151 -3.75 -11.63 7.35
N LEU A 152 -3.34 -11.49 6.07
CA LEU A 152 -2.06 -12.01 5.59
C LEU A 152 -0.88 -11.33 6.29
N SER A 153 -0.94 -10.01 6.53
CA SER A 153 0.13 -9.26 7.18
C SER A 153 0.34 -9.69 8.64
N GLN A 154 -0.75 -9.95 9.36
CA GLN A 154 -0.70 -10.49 10.72
C GLN A 154 -0.08 -11.89 10.74
N SER A 155 -0.47 -12.74 9.80
CA SER A 155 0.12 -14.08 9.65
C SER A 155 1.62 -14.02 9.33
N LEU A 156 2.05 -13.12 8.42
CA LEU A 156 3.47 -12.90 8.10
C LEU A 156 4.25 -12.39 9.32
N ALA A 157 3.68 -11.46 10.08
CA ALA A 157 4.31 -10.93 11.29
C ALA A 157 4.63 -12.03 12.31
N LEU A 158 3.69 -12.96 12.51
CA LEU A 158 3.88 -14.10 13.43
C LEU A 158 4.93 -15.09 12.93
N GLN A 159 4.96 -15.35 11.61
CA GLN A 159 5.90 -16.30 11.02
C GLN A 159 7.33 -15.75 10.94
N LEU A 160 7.46 -14.45 10.62
CA LEU A 160 8.76 -13.82 10.37
C LEU A 160 9.33 -13.11 11.61
N GLY A 161 8.51 -12.89 12.65
CA GLY A 161 8.94 -12.27 13.90
C GLY A 161 10.11 -12.96 14.58
N PRO A 162 10.19 -14.31 14.67
CA PRO A 162 11.36 -15.01 15.18
C PRO A 162 12.67 -14.73 14.42
N GLU A 163 12.56 -14.29 13.17
CA GLU A 163 13.68 -13.89 12.32
C GLU A 163 13.95 -12.37 12.40
N ASN A 164 13.27 -11.68 13.31
CA ASN A 164 13.34 -10.22 13.49
C ASN A 164 12.92 -9.42 12.24
N ILE A 165 12.01 -9.97 11.43
CA ILE A 165 11.37 -9.28 10.30
C ILE A 165 9.99 -8.83 10.76
N ARG A 166 9.75 -7.52 10.80
CA ARG A 166 8.48 -6.93 11.16
C ARG A 166 7.54 -6.84 9.95
N CYS A 167 6.26 -7.06 10.14
CA CYS A 167 5.25 -6.88 9.12
C CYS A 167 4.05 -6.14 9.70
N ASN A 168 3.70 -4.99 9.09
CA ASN A 168 2.60 -4.15 9.53
C ASN A 168 1.73 -3.72 8.35
N THR A 169 0.50 -3.31 8.62
CA THR A 169 -0.35 -2.64 7.64
C THR A 169 -0.54 -1.17 7.98
N VAL A 170 -0.67 -0.36 6.95
CA VAL A 170 -1.33 0.95 7.03
C VAL A 170 -2.71 0.83 6.42
N CYS A 171 -3.71 1.41 7.09
CA CYS A 171 -5.12 1.38 6.67
C CYS A 171 -5.60 2.82 6.40
N PRO A 172 -5.34 3.37 5.20
CA PRO A 172 -5.77 4.70 4.83
C PRO A 172 -7.30 4.83 4.78
N GLY A 173 -7.81 6.01 5.16
CA GLY A 173 -9.16 6.46 4.82
C GLY A 173 -9.22 7.08 3.41
N ALA A 174 -10.00 8.16 3.25
CA ALA A 174 -10.10 8.90 2.00
C ALA A 174 -8.84 9.77 1.80
N ILE A 175 -7.95 9.32 0.90
CA ILE A 175 -6.66 9.98 0.59
C ILE A 175 -6.71 10.51 -0.84
N LEU A 176 -6.46 11.80 -1.04
CA LEU A 176 -6.46 12.45 -2.35
C LEU A 176 -5.31 11.89 -3.21
N THR A 177 -5.63 10.93 -4.03
CA THR A 177 -4.72 10.23 -4.94
C THR A 177 -5.29 10.23 -6.36
N PRO A 178 -4.50 9.99 -7.40
CA PRO A 178 -5.02 9.83 -8.76
C PRO A 178 -6.10 8.75 -8.91
N MET A 179 -6.17 7.80 -7.98
CA MET A 179 -7.19 6.75 -7.97
C MET A 179 -8.58 7.28 -7.60
N ILE A 180 -8.67 8.21 -6.63
CA ILE A 180 -9.98 8.71 -6.13
C ILE A 180 -10.26 10.16 -6.50
N GLU A 181 -9.25 10.90 -6.96
CA GLU A 181 -9.40 12.31 -7.34
C GLU A 181 -10.52 12.54 -8.36
N PRO A 182 -10.68 11.72 -9.43
CA PRO A 182 -11.78 11.88 -10.38
C PRO A 182 -13.15 11.87 -9.71
N LEU A 183 -13.37 11.03 -8.69
CA LEU A 183 -14.64 10.93 -7.96
C LEU A 183 -15.02 12.23 -7.24
N TYR A 184 -14.02 13.03 -6.85
CA TYR A 184 -14.23 14.29 -6.12
C TYR A 184 -14.21 15.50 -7.04
N ILE A 185 -13.56 15.43 -8.20
CA ILE A 185 -13.64 16.47 -9.24
C ILE A 185 -15.05 16.46 -9.86
N GLU A 186 -15.56 15.27 -10.18
CA GLU A 186 -16.88 15.09 -10.78
C GLU A 186 -18.03 15.40 -9.81
N SER A 187 -17.79 15.30 -8.50
CA SER A 187 -18.79 15.57 -7.47
C SER A 187 -18.21 16.35 -6.28
N PRO A 188 -18.15 17.69 -6.37
CA PRO A 188 -17.67 18.54 -5.27
C PRO A 188 -18.46 18.36 -3.96
N ASP A 189 -19.76 18.07 -4.05
CA ASP A 189 -20.59 17.82 -2.87
C ASP A 189 -20.15 16.54 -2.12
N ARG A 190 -19.76 15.51 -2.86
CA ARG A 190 -19.21 14.27 -2.28
C ARG A 190 -17.90 14.54 -1.54
N ARG A 191 -17.06 15.42 -2.08
CA ARG A 191 -15.83 15.86 -1.41
C ARG A 191 -16.14 16.60 -0.12
N ALA A 192 -17.03 17.58 -0.17
CA ALA A 192 -17.44 18.38 0.99
C ALA A 192 -18.07 17.51 2.09
N ASP A 193 -18.91 16.53 1.72
CA ASP A 193 -19.48 15.56 2.66
C ASP A 193 -18.39 14.72 3.34
N MET A 194 -17.44 14.19 2.58
CA MET A 194 -16.34 13.40 3.13
C MET A 194 -15.46 14.22 4.07
N GLU A 195 -15.12 15.47 3.70
CA GLU A 195 -14.36 16.37 4.56
C GLU A 195 -15.14 16.72 5.84
N GLN A 196 -16.46 16.91 5.74
CA GLN A 196 -17.32 17.18 6.90
C GLN A 196 -17.45 15.96 7.83
N ARG A 197 -17.48 14.77 7.27
CA ARG A 197 -17.55 13.50 8.02
C ARG A 197 -16.21 13.11 8.66
N THR A 198 -15.10 13.68 8.20
CA THR A 198 -13.77 13.44 8.78
C THR A 198 -13.52 14.41 9.94
N PRO A 199 -13.18 13.96 11.16
CA PRO A 199 -12.89 14.85 12.29
C PRO A 199 -11.86 15.93 12.00
N LEU A 200 -10.79 15.62 11.25
CA LEU A 200 -9.78 16.59 10.85
C LEU A 200 -10.22 17.52 9.70
N ARG A 201 -11.48 17.40 9.23
CA ARG A 201 -12.11 18.30 8.25
C ARG A 201 -11.36 18.47 6.92
N ARG A 202 -10.64 17.45 6.53
CA ARG A 202 -9.95 17.39 5.23
C ARG A 202 -9.84 15.95 4.75
N LEU A 203 -9.61 15.79 3.47
CA LEU A 203 -9.08 14.53 2.93
C LEU A 203 -7.61 14.36 3.37
N GLY A 204 -7.17 13.12 3.50
CA GLY A 204 -5.75 12.83 3.67
C GLY A 204 -4.97 13.11 2.39
N LEU A 205 -3.69 13.38 2.55
CA LEU A 205 -2.74 13.50 1.44
C LEU A 205 -1.87 12.23 1.37
N PRO A 206 -1.34 11.85 0.21
CA PRO A 206 -0.41 10.74 0.08
C PRO A 206 0.75 10.79 1.07
N MET A 207 1.26 11.99 1.36
CA MET A 207 2.35 12.20 2.31
C MET A 207 1.94 11.90 3.76
N ASP A 208 0.66 12.04 4.14
CA ASP A 208 0.19 11.63 5.48
C ASP A 208 0.43 10.13 5.69
N ILE A 209 0.21 9.33 4.63
CA ILE A 209 0.42 7.88 4.66
C ILE A 209 1.91 7.54 4.55
N ALA A 210 2.64 8.20 3.67
CA ALA A 210 4.07 7.98 3.48
C ALA A 210 4.88 8.22 4.77
N ASN A 211 4.52 9.23 5.57
CA ASN A 211 5.13 9.50 6.87
C ASN A 211 4.92 8.35 7.86
N ALA A 212 3.73 7.77 7.90
CA ALA A 212 3.43 6.63 8.76
C ALA A 212 4.17 5.35 8.28
N ILE A 213 4.26 5.13 6.96
CA ILE A 213 5.05 4.05 6.39
C ILE A 213 6.52 4.20 6.80
N ALA A 214 7.11 5.37 6.61
CA ALA A 214 8.51 5.64 6.99
C ALA A 214 8.75 5.39 8.49
N PHE A 215 7.83 5.81 9.36
CA PHE A 215 7.89 5.49 10.79
C PHE A 215 7.87 3.98 11.05
N LEU A 216 6.93 3.24 10.47
CA LEU A 216 6.82 1.79 10.66
C LEU A 216 8.03 1.01 10.13
N LEU A 217 8.71 1.54 9.11
CA LEU A 217 9.95 0.95 8.59
C LEU A 217 11.16 1.21 9.51
N SER A 218 11.19 2.34 10.19
CA SER A 218 12.33 2.80 10.98
C SER A 218 12.54 2.02 12.30
N ASP A 219 13.70 2.21 12.92
CA ASP A 219 14.05 1.65 14.23
C ASP A 219 13.16 2.20 15.36
N GLN A 220 12.50 3.37 15.17
CA GLN A 220 11.54 3.91 16.14
C GLN A 220 10.33 2.97 16.31
N ALA A 221 10.04 2.14 15.33
CA ALA A 221 8.99 1.13 15.37
C ALA A 221 9.52 -0.29 15.64
N SER A 222 10.71 -0.44 16.27
CA SER A 222 11.39 -1.73 16.45
C SER A 222 10.58 -2.76 17.26
N PHE A 223 9.62 -2.33 18.07
CA PHE A 223 8.74 -3.22 18.85
C PHE A 223 7.28 -3.23 18.32
N ILE A 224 7.07 -2.78 17.05
CA ILE A 224 5.77 -2.74 16.41
C ILE A 224 5.76 -3.74 15.25
N THR A 225 4.97 -4.80 15.39
CA THR A 225 4.68 -5.79 14.35
C THR A 225 3.24 -6.27 14.49
N ALA A 226 2.64 -6.78 13.42
CA ALA A 226 1.24 -7.21 13.34
C ALA A 226 0.22 -6.09 13.65
N THR A 227 0.60 -4.82 13.52
CA THR A 227 -0.34 -3.71 13.72
C THR A 227 -1.05 -3.32 12.42
N ASP A 228 -2.30 -2.90 12.57
CA ASP A 228 -3.12 -2.30 11.51
C ASP A 228 -3.29 -0.82 11.84
N LEU A 229 -2.34 0.01 11.37
CA LEU A 229 -2.32 1.44 11.67
C LEU A 229 -3.34 2.18 10.81
N VAL A 230 -4.43 2.63 11.42
CA VAL A 230 -5.47 3.43 10.77
C VAL A 230 -5.01 4.88 10.61
N ILE A 231 -5.11 5.41 9.37
CA ILE A 231 -4.72 6.79 9.03
C ILE A 231 -5.84 7.40 8.18
N ASP A 232 -6.86 7.92 8.86
CA ASP A 232 -8.13 8.31 8.24
C ASP A 232 -8.70 9.65 8.76
N GLY A 233 -7.90 10.41 9.50
CA GLY A 233 -8.33 11.65 10.12
C GLY A 233 -9.41 11.49 11.19
N GLY A 234 -9.55 10.26 11.74
CA GLY A 234 -10.54 9.91 12.77
C GLY A 234 -11.90 9.47 12.21
N TRP A 235 -12.01 9.27 10.90
CA TRP A 235 -13.29 8.94 10.25
C TRP A 235 -13.92 7.66 10.80
N THR A 236 -13.16 6.60 10.99
CA THR A 236 -13.69 5.30 11.49
C THR A 236 -13.88 5.24 13.00
N ALA A 237 -13.38 6.20 13.76
CA ALA A 237 -13.52 6.24 15.22
C ALA A 237 -14.89 6.75 15.69
N GLN A 238 -15.73 7.28 14.79
CA GLN A 238 -17.03 7.83 15.14
C GLN A 238 -18.05 6.72 15.38
N ILE A 239 -18.75 6.80 16.50
CA ILE A 239 -19.97 6.01 16.75
C ILE A 239 -21.10 6.68 15.93
N ARG A 240 -21.74 5.94 15.04
CA ARG A 240 -22.90 6.36 14.25
C ARG A 240 -24.10 5.54 14.61
#